data_236b38e7bafcfc947f08c9bebd8d5b43
#
_entry.id   236b38e7bafcfc947f08c9bebd8d5b43
#
_cell.length_a   1.000
_cell.length_b   1.000
_cell.length_c   1.000
_cell.angle_alpha   90.00
_cell.angle_beta   90.00
_cell.angle_gamma   90.00
#
_symmetry.space_group_name_H-M   'P 1'
#
loop_
_entity.id
_entity.type
_entity.pdbx_description
1 polymer ?
#
loop_
_entity_poly.entity_id
_entity_poly.type
_entity_poly.pdbx_seq_one_letter_code
_entity_poly.pdbx_strand_id
1 'polypeptide(L)'
;MTTKTAIHDRVAEAILDATADLFAEGGEPPSMSDVAGAAGISRATLYRYFPTREQLLEALAAIAIDTTATGLARADLDTVPVPEGIARVARVCAAAGSKYAAIIGHVQPTGAADQQIGTLLRTLLSRGIDDGTFRAGLSVEELLFLLGHLLQAAAQMAGEGGVEKAAALVTSVFLHGTENRKDAPASA
;
A
#
# COMPACT_ATOMS: atom_id res chain seq x y z
N MET A 1 15.85 -28.28 -1.22
CA MET A 1 15.58 -27.25 -2.25
C MET A 1 16.77 -27.22 -3.20
N THR A 2 16.51 -27.48 -4.47
CA THR A 2 17.55 -27.65 -5.48
C THR A 2 18.12 -26.30 -5.90
N THR A 3 19.44 -26.19 -6.12
CA THR A 3 20.15 -24.97 -6.57
C THR A 3 19.49 -24.28 -7.76
N LYS A 4 18.81 -25.02 -8.65
CA LYS A 4 18.09 -24.51 -9.81
C LYS A 4 16.85 -23.67 -9.42
N THR A 5 16.12 -24.06 -8.39
CA THR A 5 14.96 -23.30 -7.85
C THR A 5 15.43 -22.00 -7.22
N ALA A 6 16.51 -22.02 -6.42
CA ALA A 6 17.07 -20.83 -5.80
C ALA A 6 17.62 -19.80 -6.81
N ILE A 7 18.19 -20.25 -7.94
CA ILE A 7 18.63 -19.34 -9.01
C ILE A 7 17.42 -18.77 -9.76
N HIS A 8 16.40 -19.59 -9.99
CA HIS A 8 15.14 -19.14 -10.61
C HIS A 8 14.49 -18.03 -9.77
N ASP A 9 14.39 -18.25 -8.46
CA ASP A 9 13.80 -17.30 -7.52
C ASP A 9 14.57 -15.95 -7.53
N ARG A 10 15.92 -15.99 -7.50
CA ARG A 10 16.76 -14.77 -7.55
C ARG A 10 16.62 -13.96 -8.83
N VAL A 11 16.46 -14.63 -9.98
CA VAL A 11 16.27 -13.93 -11.26
C VAL A 11 14.88 -13.30 -11.31
N ALA A 12 13.86 -13.99 -10.82
CA ALA A 12 12.53 -13.43 -10.70
C ALA A 12 12.50 -12.19 -9.78
N GLU A 13 13.15 -12.26 -8.62
CA GLU A 13 13.33 -11.13 -7.70
C GLU A 13 14.02 -9.94 -8.38
N ALA A 14 15.14 -10.18 -9.09
CA ALA A 14 15.86 -9.12 -9.79
C ALA A 14 15.01 -8.45 -10.89
N ILE A 15 14.17 -9.21 -11.58
CA ILE A 15 13.23 -8.68 -12.57
C ILE A 15 12.18 -7.79 -11.88
N LEU A 16 11.62 -8.25 -10.77
CA LEU A 16 10.60 -7.51 -10.03
C LEU A 16 11.18 -6.23 -9.40
N ASP A 17 12.40 -6.28 -8.85
CA ASP A 17 13.08 -5.09 -8.34
C ASP A 17 13.34 -4.06 -9.43
N ALA A 18 13.93 -4.47 -10.56
CA ALA A 18 14.16 -3.58 -11.70
C ALA A 18 12.85 -2.98 -12.25
N THR A 19 11.77 -3.77 -12.25
CA THR A 19 10.44 -3.27 -12.66
C THR A 19 9.92 -2.23 -11.69
N ALA A 20 10.03 -2.47 -10.39
CA ALA A 20 9.59 -1.53 -9.37
C ALA A 20 10.37 -0.21 -9.44
N ASP A 21 11.69 -0.27 -9.66
CA ASP A 21 12.54 0.90 -9.77
C ASP A 21 12.17 1.76 -10.99
N LEU A 22 11.90 1.13 -12.16
CA LEU A 22 11.41 1.82 -13.34
C LEU A 22 10.05 2.52 -13.12
N PHE A 23 9.15 1.89 -12.36
CA PHE A 23 7.89 2.54 -11.99
C PHE A 23 8.08 3.69 -11.01
N ALA A 24 9.06 3.61 -10.10
CA ALA A 24 9.35 4.65 -9.13
C ALA A 24 9.99 5.89 -9.78
N GLU A 25 10.71 5.74 -10.90
CA GLU A 25 11.27 6.87 -11.68
C GLU A 25 10.17 7.75 -12.30
N GLY A 26 8.95 7.25 -12.42
CA GLY A 26 7.82 7.94 -13.01
C GLY A 26 7.88 8.01 -14.53
N GLY A 27 6.83 8.56 -15.15
CA GLY A 27 6.74 8.68 -16.60
C GLY A 27 5.78 7.67 -17.23
N GLU A 28 6.01 7.31 -18.50
CA GLU A 28 5.21 6.27 -19.17
C GLU A 28 5.47 4.90 -18.53
N PRO A 29 4.44 4.06 -18.39
CA PRO A 29 4.61 2.72 -17.85
C PRO A 29 5.63 1.91 -18.66
N PRO A 30 6.67 1.32 -18.01
CA PRO A 30 7.77 0.66 -18.69
C PRO A 30 7.28 -0.49 -19.58
N SER A 31 7.89 -0.63 -20.76
CA SER A 31 7.65 -1.78 -21.62
C SER A 31 8.40 -3.02 -21.13
N MET A 32 8.00 -4.21 -21.60
CA MET A 32 8.76 -5.45 -21.30
C MET A 32 10.22 -5.39 -21.81
N SER A 33 10.50 -4.54 -22.81
CA SER A 33 11.87 -4.31 -23.28
C SER A 33 12.70 -3.50 -22.31
N ASP A 34 12.11 -2.47 -21.72
CA ASP A 34 12.75 -1.61 -20.71
C ASP A 34 13.05 -2.42 -19.45
N VAL A 35 12.09 -3.24 -19.01
CA VAL A 35 12.28 -4.16 -17.88
C VAL A 35 13.44 -5.15 -18.13
N ALA A 36 13.50 -5.77 -19.32
CA ALA A 36 14.58 -6.69 -19.64
C ALA A 36 15.94 -5.98 -19.64
N GLY A 37 15.99 -4.74 -20.16
CA GLY A 37 17.19 -3.90 -20.15
C GLY A 37 17.64 -3.55 -18.74
N ALA A 38 16.73 -3.07 -17.91
CA ALA A 38 17.00 -2.69 -16.52
C ALA A 38 17.43 -3.89 -15.66
N ALA A 39 16.79 -5.05 -15.85
CA ALA A 39 17.16 -6.29 -15.17
C ALA A 39 18.45 -6.95 -15.71
N GLY A 40 19.07 -6.40 -16.77
CA GLY A 40 20.29 -6.95 -17.38
C GLY A 40 20.11 -8.33 -18.02
N ILE A 41 18.92 -8.66 -18.51
CA ILE A 41 18.57 -9.95 -19.10
C ILE A 41 18.04 -9.83 -20.54
N SER A 42 18.05 -10.95 -21.27
CA SER A 42 17.40 -10.97 -22.59
C SER A 42 15.87 -10.98 -22.46
N ARG A 43 15.19 -10.43 -23.48
CA ARG A 43 13.71 -10.48 -23.57
C ARG A 43 13.19 -11.93 -23.50
N ALA A 44 13.88 -12.89 -24.14
CA ALA A 44 13.51 -14.30 -24.11
C ALA A 44 13.60 -14.85 -22.67
N THR A 45 14.58 -14.41 -21.89
CA THR A 45 14.69 -14.75 -20.47
C THR A 45 13.53 -14.16 -19.69
N LEU A 46 13.20 -12.88 -19.85
CA LEU A 46 12.08 -12.22 -19.19
C LEU A 46 10.76 -12.96 -19.46
N TYR A 47 10.43 -13.22 -20.73
CA TYR A 47 9.18 -13.92 -21.08
C TYR A 47 9.10 -15.37 -20.58
N ARG A 48 10.22 -15.99 -20.24
CA ARG A 48 10.23 -17.32 -19.59
C ARG A 48 9.79 -17.23 -18.14
N TYR A 49 10.06 -16.12 -17.43
CA TYR A 49 9.66 -15.89 -16.03
C TYR A 49 8.27 -15.28 -15.96
N PHE A 50 8.01 -14.29 -16.79
CA PHE A 50 6.74 -13.56 -16.86
C PHE A 50 6.26 -13.55 -18.32
N PRO A 51 5.47 -14.56 -18.72
CA PRO A 51 4.95 -14.70 -20.08
C PRO A 51 4.16 -13.51 -20.58
N THR A 52 3.49 -12.78 -19.69
CA THR A 52 2.73 -11.58 -20.01
C THR A 52 3.09 -10.43 -19.08
N ARG A 53 2.78 -9.21 -19.51
CA ARG A 53 2.93 -8.01 -18.69
C ARG A 53 2.01 -8.07 -17.45
N GLU A 54 0.82 -8.56 -17.62
CA GLU A 54 -0.18 -8.70 -16.56
C GLU A 54 0.37 -9.58 -15.43
N GLN A 55 0.97 -10.72 -15.75
CA GLN A 55 1.59 -11.62 -14.75
C GLN A 55 2.77 -10.96 -14.03
N LEU A 56 3.55 -10.14 -14.71
CA LEU A 56 4.62 -9.36 -14.09
C LEU A 56 4.05 -8.34 -13.08
N LEU A 57 2.99 -7.61 -13.47
CA LEU A 57 2.34 -6.62 -12.61
C LEU A 57 1.60 -7.28 -11.44
N GLU A 58 0.96 -8.42 -11.64
CA GLU A 58 0.33 -9.21 -10.57
C GLU A 58 1.36 -9.67 -9.53
N ALA A 59 2.51 -10.19 -9.97
CA ALA A 59 3.59 -10.58 -9.07
C ALA A 59 4.15 -9.40 -8.28
N LEU A 60 4.29 -8.25 -8.91
CA LEU A 60 4.76 -7.03 -8.27
C LEU A 60 3.75 -6.49 -7.25
N ALA A 61 2.46 -6.52 -7.58
CA ALA A 61 1.39 -6.15 -6.66
C ALA A 61 1.33 -7.09 -5.44
N ALA A 62 1.55 -8.39 -5.63
CA ALA A 62 1.61 -9.34 -4.53
C ALA A 62 2.74 -9.01 -3.53
N ILE A 63 3.91 -8.61 -4.01
CA ILE A 63 5.03 -8.15 -3.15
C ILE A 63 4.64 -6.88 -2.38
N ALA A 64 4.00 -5.92 -3.05
CA ALA A 64 3.56 -4.67 -2.40
C ALA A 64 2.57 -4.95 -1.26
N ILE A 65 1.60 -5.84 -1.50
CA ILE A 65 0.60 -6.24 -0.52
C ILE A 65 1.25 -6.98 0.65
N ASP A 66 2.16 -7.94 0.40
CA ASP A 66 2.86 -8.69 1.44
C ASP A 66 3.75 -7.78 2.29
N THR A 67 4.47 -6.85 1.65
CA THR A 67 5.27 -5.83 2.33
C THR A 67 4.41 -4.95 3.24
N THR A 68 3.25 -4.51 2.74
CA THR A 68 2.28 -3.70 3.51
C THR A 68 1.71 -4.51 4.67
N ALA A 69 1.27 -5.74 4.45
CA ALA A 69 0.74 -6.61 5.50
C ALA A 69 1.77 -6.86 6.61
N THR A 70 3.02 -7.14 6.22
CA THR A 70 4.13 -7.32 7.17
C THR A 70 4.41 -6.04 7.97
N GLY A 71 4.39 -4.88 7.31
CA GLY A 71 4.57 -3.58 7.97
C GLY A 71 3.46 -3.28 8.97
N LEU A 72 2.22 -3.52 8.60
CA LEU A 72 1.06 -3.31 9.48
C LEU A 72 1.05 -4.27 10.67
N ALA A 73 1.44 -5.53 10.48
CA ALA A 73 1.55 -6.51 11.57
C ALA A 73 2.58 -6.11 12.64
N ARG A 74 3.58 -5.31 12.28
CA ARG A 74 4.63 -4.80 13.19
C ARG A 74 4.31 -3.40 13.75
N ALA A 75 3.19 -2.82 13.36
CA ALA A 75 2.86 -1.43 13.73
C ALA A 75 2.18 -1.31 15.10
N ASP A 76 1.96 -2.41 15.84
CA ASP A 76 1.36 -2.46 17.18
C ASP A 76 0.04 -1.65 17.26
N LEU A 77 -0.83 -1.84 16.24
CA LEU A 77 -2.04 -1.05 16.08
C LEU A 77 -3.06 -1.22 17.19
N ASP A 78 -3.02 -2.33 17.90
CA ASP A 78 -3.92 -2.67 19.02
C ASP A 78 -3.52 -1.99 20.33
N THR A 79 -2.27 -1.57 20.48
CA THR A 79 -1.72 -1.01 21.75
C THR A 79 -1.74 0.52 21.80
N VAL A 80 -1.95 1.19 20.66
CA VAL A 80 -1.91 2.66 20.56
C VAL A 80 -3.29 3.27 20.41
N PRO A 81 -3.46 4.58 20.76
CA PRO A 81 -4.70 5.30 20.47
C PRO A 81 -5.02 5.27 18.96
N VAL A 82 -6.32 5.29 18.62
CA VAL A 82 -6.77 5.19 17.23
C VAL A 82 -6.14 6.24 16.30
N PRO A 83 -6.02 7.52 16.68
CA PRO A 83 -5.35 8.52 15.83
C PRO A 83 -3.90 8.17 15.51
N GLU A 84 -3.14 7.67 16.48
CA GLU A 84 -1.77 7.19 16.27
C GLU A 84 -1.75 5.94 15.39
N GLY A 85 -2.70 5.02 15.58
CA GLY A 85 -2.87 3.83 14.73
C GLY A 85 -3.07 4.23 13.26
N ILE A 86 -3.94 5.20 12.99
CA ILE A 86 -4.17 5.75 11.63
C ILE A 86 -2.87 6.35 11.06
N ALA A 87 -2.10 7.09 11.85
CA ALA A 87 -0.83 7.67 11.42
C ALA A 87 0.21 6.58 11.06
N ARG A 88 0.27 5.50 11.84
CA ARG A 88 1.15 4.35 11.53
C ARG A 88 0.73 3.62 10.26
N VAL A 89 -0.56 3.38 10.07
CA VAL A 89 -1.12 2.81 8.83
C VAL A 89 -0.75 3.68 7.64
N ALA A 90 -0.98 4.98 7.71
CA ALA A 90 -0.66 5.91 6.62
C ALA A 90 0.84 5.90 6.27
N ARG A 91 1.72 5.84 7.28
CA ARG A 91 3.17 5.77 7.08
C ARG A 91 3.60 4.46 6.41
N VAL A 92 3.08 3.31 6.86
CA VAL A 92 3.36 2.00 6.26
C VAL A 92 2.91 1.97 4.81
N CYS A 93 1.69 2.41 4.52
CA CYS A 93 1.15 2.43 3.15
C CYS A 93 1.89 3.42 2.24
N ALA A 94 2.25 4.61 2.75
CA ALA A 94 3.05 5.57 1.99
C ALA A 94 4.45 5.03 1.68
N ALA A 95 5.10 4.37 2.64
CA ALA A 95 6.42 3.76 2.44
C ALA A 95 6.39 2.62 1.40
N ALA A 96 5.41 1.72 1.48
CA ALA A 96 5.22 0.68 0.48
C ALA A 96 4.86 1.28 -0.89
N GLY A 97 4.00 2.30 -0.90
CA GLY A 97 3.53 2.94 -2.11
C GLY A 97 4.58 3.73 -2.86
N SER A 98 5.59 4.29 -2.20
CA SER A 98 6.67 5.03 -2.88
C SER A 98 7.36 4.19 -3.97
N LYS A 99 7.41 2.87 -3.78
CA LYS A 99 7.98 1.91 -4.74
C LYS A 99 6.92 1.30 -5.68
N TYR A 100 5.65 1.22 -5.27
CA TYR A 100 4.62 0.42 -5.97
C TYR A 100 3.36 1.21 -6.35
N ALA A 101 3.32 2.53 -6.12
CA ALA A 101 2.11 3.35 -6.31
C ALA A 101 1.49 3.22 -7.71
N ALA A 102 2.31 3.21 -8.75
CA ALA A 102 1.86 3.12 -10.13
C ALA A 102 1.21 1.76 -10.48
N ILE A 103 1.40 0.74 -9.62
CA ILE A 103 0.94 -0.63 -9.87
C ILE A 103 -0.35 -0.92 -9.12
N ILE A 104 -0.50 -0.37 -7.91
CA ILE A 104 -1.65 -0.61 -7.02
C ILE A 104 -2.98 -0.24 -7.70
N GLY A 105 -3.00 0.73 -8.62
CA GLY A 105 -4.19 1.12 -9.39
C GLY A 105 -4.58 0.15 -10.52
N HIS A 106 -3.72 -0.79 -10.89
CA HIS A 106 -3.93 -1.68 -12.05
C HIS A 106 -4.26 -3.13 -11.69
N VAL A 107 -4.13 -3.52 -10.43
CA VAL A 107 -4.35 -4.89 -9.98
C VAL A 107 -5.36 -4.91 -8.84
N GLN A 108 -6.38 -5.76 -8.94
CA GLN A 108 -7.30 -6.01 -7.83
C GLN A 108 -6.61 -6.92 -6.82
N PRO A 109 -6.37 -6.45 -5.58
CA PRO A 109 -5.74 -7.29 -4.57
C PRO A 109 -6.65 -8.47 -4.22
N THR A 110 -6.11 -9.67 -4.28
CA THR A 110 -6.82 -10.88 -3.89
C THR A 110 -5.85 -11.82 -3.18
N GLY A 111 -6.15 -12.22 -1.96
CA GLY A 111 -5.33 -13.18 -1.24
C GLY A 111 -5.33 -13.04 0.27
N ALA A 112 -4.55 -13.90 0.94
CA ALA A 112 -4.49 -13.94 2.41
C ALA A 112 -3.91 -12.65 3.02
N ALA A 113 -2.89 -12.06 2.39
CA ALA A 113 -2.28 -10.82 2.86
C ALA A 113 -3.24 -9.62 2.74
N ASP A 114 -4.04 -9.55 1.67
CA ASP A 114 -5.07 -8.54 1.50
C ASP A 114 -6.18 -8.67 2.56
N GLN A 115 -6.63 -9.90 2.82
CA GLN A 115 -7.58 -10.19 3.90
C GLN A 115 -7.03 -9.81 5.28
N GLN A 116 -5.74 -10.04 5.52
CA GLN A 116 -5.07 -9.64 6.77
C GLN A 116 -5.06 -8.12 6.94
N ILE A 117 -4.69 -7.37 5.89
CA ILE A 117 -4.76 -5.90 5.88
C ILE A 117 -6.17 -5.43 6.21
N GLY A 118 -7.17 -5.95 5.50
CA GLY A 118 -8.58 -5.62 5.72
C GLY A 118 -9.03 -5.89 7.15
N THR A 119 -8.61 -7.00 7.75
CA THR A 119 -8.94 -7.35 9.14
C THR A 119 -8.31 -6.39 10.14
N LEU A 120 -7.02 -6.07 9.98
CA LEU A 120 -6.32 -5.12 10.86
C LEU A 120 -6.95 -3.73 10.82
N LEU A 121 -7.28 -3.24 9.62
CA LEU A 121 -7.92 -1.94 9.45
C LEU A 121 -9.34 -1.91 10.04
N ARG A 122 -10.16 -2.95 9.81
CA ARG A 122 -11.49 -3.04 10.41
C ARG A 122 -11.42 -3.04 11.94
N THR A 123 -10.50 -3.79 12.52
CA THR A 123 -10.32 -3.83 13.99
C THR A 123 -9.95 -2.45 14.54
N LEU A 124 -9.02 -1.74 13.90
CA LEU A 124 -8.63 -0.38 14.29
C LEU A 124 -9.82 0.59 14.20
N LEU A 125 -10.58 0.55 13.09
CA LEU A 125 -11.71 1.43 12.85
C LEU A 125 -12.90 1.13 13.77
N SER A 126 -13.20 -0.16 14.03
CA SER A 126 -14.23 -0.56 15.02
C SER A 126 -13.90 0.00 16.41
N ARG A 127 -12.65 -0.12 16.83
CA ARG A 127 -12.19 0.44 18.11
C ARG A 127 -12.41 1.95 18.18
N GLY A 128 -12.18 2.68 17.08
CA GLY A 128 -12.41 4.13 17.04
C GLY A 128 -13.89 4.54 17.04
N ILE A 129 -14.79 3.65 16.62
CA ILE A 129 -16.24 3.85 16.80
C ILE A 129 -16.60 3.61 18.27
N ASP A 130 -16.10 2.53 18.86
CA ASP A 130 -16.44 2.10 20.23
C ASP A 130 -15.93 3.10 21.29
N ASP A 131 -14.75 3.70 21.08
CA ASP A 131 -14.15 4.67 22.00
C ASP A 131 -14.59 6.13 21.74
N GLY A 132 -15.40 6.34 20.70
CA GLY A 132 -15.93 7.64 20.33
C GLY A 132 -14.93 8.58 19.65
N THR A 133 -13.80 8.06 19.14
CA THR A 133 -12.85 8.82 18.32
C THR A 133 -13.52 9.31 17.03
N PHE A 134 -14.32 8.46 16.39
CA PHE A 134 -15.07 8.86 15.21
C PHE A 134 -16.48 9.38 15.55
N ARG A 135 -16.96 10.32 14.73
CA ARG A 135 -18.30 10.90 14.89
C ARG A 135 -19.38 9.82 14.73
N ALA A 136 -20.48 9.98 15.46
CA ALA A 136 -21.64 9.11 15.35
C ALA A 136 -22.20 9.08 13.91
N GLY A 137 -22.71 7.92 13.50
CA GLY A 137 -23.36 7.73 12.21
C GLY A 137 -22.43 7.25 11.08
N LEU A 138 -21.12 7.12 11.33
CA LEU A 138 -20.20 6.46 10.39
C LEU A 138 -20.12 4.97 10.70
N SER A 139 -20.24 4.14 9.67
CA SER A 139 -20.00 2.72 9.74
C SER A 139 -18.52 2.38 9.51
N VAL A 140 -18.08 1.21 9.95
CA VAL A 140 -16.72 0.69 9.69
C VAL A 140 -16.43 0.63 8.19
N GLU A 141 -17.42 0.23 7.39
CA GLU A 141 -17.25 0.08 5.95
C GLU A 141 -17.07 1.44 5.23
N GLU A 142 -17.79 2.49 5.67
CA GLU A 142 -17.60 3.84 5.14
C GLU A 142 -16.22 4.39 5.52
N LEU A 143 -15.79 4.19 6.77
CA LEU A 143 -14.46 4.59 7.23
C LEU A 143 -13.36 3.84 6.47
N LEU A 144 -13.53 2.54 6.27
CA LEU A 144 -12.58 1.70 5.52
C LEU A 144 -12.47 2.15 4.06
N PHE A 145 -13.61 2.44 3.42
CA PHE A 145 -13.65 2.94 2.05
C PHE A 145 -12.91 4.28 1.91
N LEU A 146 -13.21 5.25 2.79
CA LEU A 146 -12.55 6.56 2.79
C LEU A 146 -11.04 6.44 3.07
N LEU A 147 -10.69 5.68 4.11
CA LEU A 147 -9.29 5.48 4.47
C LEU A 147 -8.51 4.81 3.33
N GLY A 148 -9.07 3.78 2.71
CA GLY A 148 -8.43 3.06 1.61
C GLY A 148 -8.06 3.99 0.44
N HIS A 149 -8.97 4.89 0.02
CA HIS A 149 -8.69 5.85 -1.05
C HIS A 149 -7.65 6.92 -0.64
N LEU A 150 -7.69 7.36 0.61
CA LEU A 150 -6.68 8.30 1.12
C LEU A 150 -5.30 7.64 1.24
N LEU A 151 -5.22 6.36 1.65
CA LEU A 151 -3.96 5.61 1.68
C LEU A 151 -3.39 5.39 0.27
N GLN A 152 -4.24 5.16 -0.72
CA GLN A 152 -3.81 5.11 -2.13
C GLN A 152 -3.23 6.46 -2.58
N ALA A 153 -3.87 7.56 -2.21
CA ALA A 153 -3.33 8.90 -2.49
C ALA A 153 -1.98 9.13 -1.77
N ALA A 154 -1.83 8.70 -0.51
CA ALA A 154 -0.56 8.79 0.21
C ALA A 154 0.55 8.03 -0.50
N ALA A 155 0.26 6.83 -0.99
CA ALA A 155 1.19 5.99 -1.73
C ALA A 155 1.71 6.71 -3.01
N GLN A 156 0.81 7.33 -3.77
CA GLN A 156 1.15 8.09 -4.98
C GLN A 156 1.96 9.35 -4.68
N MET A 157 1.62 10.07 -3.60
CA MET A 157 2.31 11.31 -3.22
C MET A 157 3.70 11.08 -2.60
N ALA A 158 3.95 9.92 -2.04
CA ALA A 158 5.18 9.61 -1.31
C ALA A 158 6.42 9.65 -2.21
N GLY A 159 6.30 9.36 -3.50
CA GLY A 159 7.40 9.43 -4.48
C GLY A 159 7.93 10.86 -4.67
N GLU A 160 7.04 11.87 -4.71
CA GLU A 160 7.42 13.26 -4.96
C GLU A 160 7.66 14.06 -3.68
N GLY A 161 6.87 13.81 -2.65
CA GLY A 161 6.83 14.64 -1.43
C GLY A 161 7.45 14.01 -0.18
N GLY A 162 7.86 12.77 -0.26
CA GLY A 162 8.36 11.99 0.87
C GLY A 162 7.25 11.35 1.71
N VAL A 163 7.57 10.19 2.28
CA VAL A 163 6.65 9.31 3.05
C VAL A 163 6.00 10.06 4.22
N GLU A 164 6.78 10.77 5.02
CA GLU A 164 6.28 11.43 6.23
C GLU A 164 5.26 12.54 5.90
N LYS A 165 5.51 13.32 4.85
CA LYS A 165 4.58 14.38 4.43
C LYS A 165 3.28 13.80 3.90
N ALA A 166 3.34 12.76 3.09
CA ALA A 166 2.16 12.08 2.56
C ALA A 166 1.34 11.44 3.68
N ALA A 167 1.97 10.73 4.60
CA ALA A 167 1.33 10.10 5.75
C ALA A 167 0.67 11.13 6.68
N ALA A 168 1.36 12.22 7.00
CA ALA A 168 0.82 13.29 7.85
C ALA A 168 -0.40 13.96 7.22
N LEU A 169 -0.36 14.25 5.91
CA LEU A 169 -1.48 14.86 5.20
C LEU A 169 -2.71 13.93 5.22
N VAL A 170 -2.54 12.67 4.86
CA VAL A 170 -3.64 11.69 4.83
C VAL A 170 -4.23 11.48 6.23
N THR A 171 -3.39 11.35 7.25
CA THR A 171 -3.83 11.24 8.64
C THR A 171 -4.65 12.45 9.06
N SER A 172 -4.14 13.65 8.78
CA SER A 172 -4.84 14.91 9.11
C SER A 172 -6.19 15.00 8.40
N VAL A 173 -6.25 14.77 7.09
CA VAL A 173 -7.50 14.85 6.32
C VAL A 173 -8.52 13.82 6.81
N PHE A 174 -8.09 12.57 7.05
CA PHE A 174 -8.97 11.51 7.52
C PHE A 174 -9.56 11.84 8.90
N LEU A 175 -8.71 12.16 9.88
CA LEU A 175 -9.14 12.46 11.24
C LEU A 175 -10.04 13.70 11.29
N HIS A 176 -9.65 14.82 10.68
CA HIS A 176 -10.49 16.03 10.67
C HIS A 176 -11.84 15.82 10.01
N GLY A 177 -11.94 14.90 9.03
CA GLY A 177 -13.20 14.55 8.37
C GLY A 177 -14.08 13.58 9.18
N THR A 178 -13.52 12.82 10.10
CA THR A 178 -14.19 11.69 10.76
C THR A 178 -14.26 11.80 12.29
N GLU A 179 -13.43 12.65 12.92
CA GLU A 179 -13.40 12.84 14.38
C GLU A 179 -14.71 13.36 14.94
N ASN A 180 -15.02 12.90 16.13
CA ASN A 180 -16.12 13.43 16.94
C ASN A 180 -15.72 14.77 17.56
N ARG A 181 -16.09 15.88 16.92
CA ARG A 181 -15.88 17.23 17.46
C ARG A 181 -16.82 17.48 18.64
N LYS A 182 -16.35 17.18 19.84
CA LYS A 182 -17.13 17.45 21.06
C LYS A 182 -17.39 18.94 21.33
N ASP A 183 -16.70 19.87 20.67
CA ASP A 183 -16.74 21.32 20.94
C ASP A 183 -16.77 22.16 19.65
N ALA A 184 -17.75 21.94 18.78
CA ALA A 184 -18.14 23.04 17.89
C ALA A 184 -19.16 23.89 18.64
N PRO A 185 -18.88 25.16 18.97
CA PRO A 185 -19.91 26.03 19.52
C PRO A 185 -21.05 26.08 18.51
N ALA A 186 -22.27 25.80 18.97
CA ALA A 186 -23.47 25.94 18.16
C ALA A 186 -23.51 27.41 17.67
N SER A 187 -23.27 27.56 16.35
CA SER A 187 -23.44 28.87 15.71
C SER A 187 -24.91 29.27 15.84
N ALA A 188 -25.14 30.27 16.67
CA ALA A 188 -26.41 30.95 16.80
C ALA A 188 -26.76 31.72 15.51
#